data_f44a2d9b7d5279391636e04b37ffc1f5
#
_entry.id   f44a2d9b7d5279391636e04b37ffc1f5
#
_cell.length_a   1.000
_cell.length_b   1.000
_cell.length_c   1.000
_cell.angle_alpha   90.00
_cell.angle_beta   90.00
_cell.angle_gamma   90.00
#
_symmetry.space_group_name_H-M   'P 1'
#
loop_
_entity.id
_entity.type
_entity.pdbx_description
1 polymer ?
#
loop_
_entity_poly.entity_id
_entity_poly.type
_entity_poly.pdbx_seq_one_letter_code
_entity_poly.pdbx_strand_id
1 'polypeptide(L)'
;IARPLIAKRLIEIANETGADAVAHGATGKGNDQVRFELGYYGLKPDVHVIAPWREWDLNSREKLLAYADKHGIPIDKKPGQKSPYSMDANLLHISYEGGLLEDPWNEPEESMWRWTVSPEQAPDEPTYLELSFEKGDIVAIDDERLSPGKVMSRLNRIAGDNGIGRLDIVENRYVGMKSRGCYETPAGTVMLKAHRAIESITLDREAAHLKDELMPRYASLIYNGYWWSPERTMMQAMIDQSQVTVNGRVRLKLYKGNVTVVGRESATDSLFDDSIATFEEDDGAYDQKDAEGFIKLNALRLRIAAKRK
;
A
#
# COMPACT_ATOMS: atom_id res chain seq x y z
N ILE A 1 1.97 7.06 3.34
CA ILE A 1 2.81 7.80 2.38
C ILE A 1 2.45 9.27 2.23
N ALA A 2 1.31 9.75 2.76
CA ALA A 2 0.99 11.19 2.72
C ALA A 2 1.94 12.04 3.59
N ARG A 3 2.38 11.53 4.75
CA ARG A 3 3.22 12.27 5.71
C ARG A 3 4.58 12.71 5.14
N PRO A 4 5.33 11.91 4.36
CA PRO A 4 6.56 12.36 3.71
C PRO A 4 6.35 13.54 2.74
N LEU A 5 5.24 13.57 2.00
CA LEU A 5 4.90 14.68 1.11
C LEU A 5 4.56 15.94 1.90
N ILE A 6 3.77 15.81 2.97
CA ILE A 6 3.42 16.93 3.85
C ILE A 6 4.69 17.49 4.50
N ALA A 7 5.56 16.63 5.02
CA ALA A 7 6.83 17.04 5.63
C ALA A 7 7.70 17.82 4.63
N LYS A 8 7.83 17.30 3.40
CA LYS A 8 8.56 17.97 2.32
C LYS A 8 8.00 19.36 2.06
N ARG A 9 6.69 19.49 1.88
CA ARG A 9 6.09 20.80 1.57
C ARG A 9 6.21 21.79 2.72
N LEU A 10 6.12 21.34 3.97
CA LEU A 10 6.35 22.20 5.13
C LEU A 10 7.79 22.73 5.20
N ILE A 11 8.78 21.88 4.91
CA ILE A 11 10.20 22.31 4.85
C ILE A 11 10.44 23.26 3.66
N GLU A 12 9.84 23.02 2.51
CA GLU A 12 9.90 23.95 1.37
C GLU A 12 9.36 25.33 1.76
N ILE A 13 8.17 25.39 2.38
CA ILE A 13 7.58 26.65 2.85
C ILE A 13 8.44 27.31 3.93
N ALA A 14 8.98 26.55 4.87
CA ALA A 14 9.89 27.09 5.89
C ALA A 14 11.13 27.76 5.24
N ASN A 15 11.69 27.14 4.21
CA ASN A 15 12.80 27.72 3.46
C ASN A 15 12.39 28.97 2.65
N GLU A 16 11.22 28.94 1.99
CA GLU A 16 10.67 30.07 1.24
C GLU A 16 10.40 31.31 2.13
N THR A 17 9.95 31.07 3.35
CA THR A 17 9.57 32.14 4.30
C THR A 17 10.68 32.54 5.28
N GLY A 18 11.79 31.81 5.28
CA GLY A 18 12.88 32.02 6.26
C GLY A 18 12.52 31.56 7.67
N ALA A 19 11.55 30.67 7.83
CA ALA A 19 11.19 30.10 9.13
C ALA A 19 12.27 29.12 9.62
N ASP A 20 12.61 29.21 10.90
CA ASP A 20 13.56 28.34 11.58
C ASP A 20 12.90 27.14 12.28
N ALA A 21 11.56 27.11 12.33
CA ALA A 21 10.78 26.09 12.99
C ALA A 21 9.63 25.59 12.11
N VAL A 22 9.24 24.32 12.34
CA VAL A 22 8.01 23.71 11.84
C VAL A 22 7.22 23.12 13.01
N ALA A 23 5.90 23.06 12.89
CA ALA A 23 5.04 22.54 13.95
C ALA A 23 4.14 21.42 13.44
N HIS A 24 3.76 20.52 14.32
CA HIS A 24 2.70 19.54 14.05
C HIS A 24 1.81 19.29 15.28
N GLY A 25 0.56 18.92 15.02
CA GLY A 25 -0.41 18.54 16.05
C GLY A 25 -0.59 17.03 16.25
N ALA A 26 0.38 16.22 15.83
CA ALA A 26 0.31 14.78 16.02
C ALA A 26 0.35 14.41 17.50
N THR A 27 -0.46 13.42 17.90
CA THR A 27 -0.53 12.96 19.30
C THR A 27 0.76 12.30 19.74
N GLY A 28 1.13 12.42 21.02
CA GLY A 28 2.32 11.81 21.59
C GLY A 28 2.31 10.27 21.64
N LYS A 29 1.19 9.62 21.30
CA LYS A 29 1.02 8.15 21.26
C LYS A 29 0.97 7.56 19.85
N GLY A 30 0.88 8.41 18.81
CA GLY A 30 0.75 7.97 17.42
C GLY A 30 2.08 7.87 16.68
N ASN A 31 2.07 7.13 15.57
CA ASN A 31 3.22 7.04 14.66
C ASN A 31 3.44 8.33 13.87
N ASP A 32 2.43 9.18 13.72
CA ASP A 32 2.49 10.35 12.85
C ASP A 32 3.54 11.37 13.29
N GLN A 33 3.72 11.56 14.60
CA GLN A 33 4.81 12.40 15.12
C GLN A 33 6.18 11.93 14.62
N VAL A 34 6.43 10.60 14.64
CA VAL A 34 7.68 10.01 14.16
C VAL A 34 7.84 10.26 12.66
N ARG A 35 6.79 10.03 11.88
CA ARG A 35 6.80 10.19 10.42
C ARG A 35 7.04 11.63 9.98
N PHE A 36 6.44 12.60 10.66
CA PHE A 36 6.68 14.01 10.39
C PHE A 36 8.09 14.42 10.74
N GLU A 37 8.54 14.13 11.96
CA GLU A 37 9.84 14.60 12.44
C GLU A 37 11.02 13.95 11.72
N LEU A 38 10.99 12.64 11.46
CA LEU A 38 12.01 11.98 10.63
C LEU A 38 12.02 12.56 9.20
N GLY A 39 10.85 12.92 8.68
CA GLY A 39 10.75 13.64 7.40
C GLY A 39 11.39 15.02 7.45
N TYR A 40 11.14 15.78 8.50
CA TYR A 40 11.73 17.10 8.68
C TYR A 40 13.25 17.03 8.80
N TYR A 41 13.78 16.19 9.70
CA TYR A 41 15.23 16.06 9.91
C TYR A 41 15.95 15.47 8.68
N GLY A 42 15.29 14.59 7.93
CA GLY A 42 15.85 14.08 6.68
C GLY A 42 15.99 15.14 5.57
N LEU A 43 15.19 16.23 5.62
CA LEU A 43 15.18 17.30 4.63
C LEU A 43 15.87 18.59 5.10
N LYS A 44 15.84 18.87 6.41
CA LYS A 44 16.45 20.04 7.04
C LYS A 44 16.92 19.65 8.45
N PRO A 45 18.17 19.17 8.60
CA PRO A 45 18.68 18.58 9.87
C PRO A 45 18.60 19.51 11.07
N ASP A 46 18.74 20.81 10.86
CA ASP A 46 18.82 21.82 11.93
C ASP A 46 17.47 22.51 12.21
N VAL A 47 16.35 22.02 11.62
CA VAL A 47 15.04 22.63 11.82
C VAL A 47 14.56 22.39 13.26
N HIS A 48 14.05 23.45 13.91
CA HIS A 48 13.38 23.31 15.19
C HIS A 48 11.98 22.76 15.02
N VAL A 49 11.59 21.75 15.81
CA VAL A 49 10.25 21.14 15.75
C VAL A 49 9.46 21.51 16.98
N ILE A 50 8.28 22.08 16.77
CA ILE A 50 7.32 22.44 17.83
C ILE A 50 6.23 21.35 17.85
N ALA A 51 6.14 20.59 18.93
CA ALA A 51 5.21 19.47 19.10
C ALA A 51 4.37 19.64 20.38
N PRO A 52 3.31 20.48 20.35
CA PRO A 52 2.57 20.89 21.54
C PRO A 52 2.02 19.76 22.41
N TRP A 53 1.68 18.62 21.83
CA TRP A 53 1.22 17.44 22.57
C TRP A 53 2.24 16.90 23.58
N ARG A 54 3.53 17.15 23.36
CA ARG A 54 4.61 16.71 24.28
C ARG A 54 5.05 17.84 25.22
N GLU A 55 4.73 19.06 24.87
CA GLU A 55 5.26 20.26 25.57
C GLU A 55 4.20 20.90 26.47
N TRP A 56 2.93 20.86 26.07
CA TRP A 56 1.82 21.52 26.75
C TRP A 56 1.03 20.55 27.62
N ASP A 57 0.32 21.08 28.61
CA ASP A 57 -0.61 20.30 29.44
C ASP A 57 -1.98 20.09 28.71
N LEU A 58 -1.98 19.88 27.41
CA LEU A 58 -3.14 19.59 26.56
C LEU A 58 -3.13 18.13 26.07
N ASN A 59 -2.93 17.20 26.99
CA ASN A 59 -2.68 15.78 26.71
C ASN A 59 -3.93 14.91 26.64
N SER A 60 -5.13 15.53 26.62
CA SER A 60 -6.40 14.82 26.45
C SER A 60 -7.34 15.61 25.56
N ARG A 61 -8.31 14.90 24.95
CA ARG A 61 -9.36 15.52 24.15
C ARG A 61 -10.20 16.53 24.92
N GLU A 62 -10.47 16.25 26.19
CA GLU A 62 -11.25 17.14 27.08
C GLU A 62 -10.52 18.47 27.28
N LYS A 63 -9.20 18.42 27.57
CA LYS A 63 -8.38 19.63 27.73
C LYS A 63 -8.30 20.43 26.44
N LEU A 64 -8.20 19.77 25.28
CA LEU A 64 -8.20 20.44 23.98
C LEU A 64 -9.53 21.12 23.69
N LEU A 65 -10.66 20.49 23.99
CA LEU A 65 -11.98 21.09 23.83
C LEU A 65 -12.17 22.30 24.75
N ALA A 66 -11.76 22.20 26.01
CA ALA A 66 -11.79 23.31 26.97
C ALA A 66 -10.89 24.47 26.52
N TYR A 67 -9.72 24.18 25.96
CA TYR A 67 -8.83 25.20 25.41
C TYR A 67 -9.45 25.89 24.19
N ALA A 68 -10.02 25.11 23.26
CA ALA A 68 -10.70 25.66 22.09
C ALA A 68 -11.88 26.59 22.48
N ASP A 69 -12.71 26.16 23.43
CA ASP A 69 -13.82 26.96 23.95
C ASP A 69 -13.31 28.27 24.58
N LYS A 70 -12.31 28.17 25.47
CA LYS A 70 -11.70 29.33 26.14
C LYS A 70 -11.14 30.37 25.15
N HIS A 71 -10.62 29.94 24.01
CA HIS A 71 -9.97 30.80 23.02
C HIS A 71 -10.82 31.08 21.78
N GLY A 72 -12.11 30.68 21.78
CA GLY A 72 -13.02 30.89 20.66
C GLY A 72 -12.59 30.21 19.35
N ILE A 73 -11.86 29.08 19.44
CA ILE A 73 -11.42 28.32 18.27
C ILE A 73 -12.61 27.53 17.75
N PRO A 74 -13.04 27.75 16.49
CA PRO A 74 -14.19 27.03 15.94
C PRO A 74 -13.86 25.54 15.77
N ILE A 75 -14.76 24.71 16.24
CA ILE A 75 -14.71 23.25 16.09
C ILE A 75 -16.04 22.76 15.51
N ASP A 76 -15.99 21.90 14.51
CA ASP A 76 -17.18 21.39 13.80
C ASP A 76 -18.07 20.47 14.62
N LYS A 77 -17.68 20.13 15.87
CA LYS A 77 -18.38 19.17 16.71
C LYS A 77 -18.89 19.83 17.97
N LYS A 78 -20.20 19.66 18.25
CA LYS A 78 -20.79 20.06 19.52
C LYS A 78 -20.15 19.32 20.69
N PRO A 79 -19.91 19.97 21.83
CA PRO A 79 -19.48 19.31 23.05
C PRO A 79 -20.40 18.10 23.36
N GLY A 80 -19.82 16.94 23.61
CA GLY A 80 -20.58 15.71 23.91
C GLY A 80 -20.88 14.80 22.69
N GLN A 81 -20.70 15.24 21.46
CA GLN A 81 -20.85 14.40 20.28
C GLN A 81 -19.54 13.63 20.04
N LYS A 82 -19.48 12.38 20.54
CA LYS A 82 -18.38 11.46 20.21
C LYS A 82 -18.49 11.11 18.74
N SER A 83 -17.45 11.41 17.95
CA SER A 83 -17.27 10.69 16.69
C SER A 83 -17.00 9.24 17.07
N PRO A 84 -17.75 8.27 16.55
CA PRO A 84 -17.50 6.87 16.88
C PRO A 84 -16.09 6.43 16.46
N TYR A 85 -15.50 7.09 15.47
CA TYR A 85 -14.19 6.75 14.91
C TYR A 85 -13.34 7.99 14.67
N SER A 86 -12.00 7.83 14.73
CA SER A 86 -11.04 8.72 14.10
C SER A 86 -10.88 8.29 12.64
N MET A 87 -10.81 9.25 11.72
CA MET A 87 -10.76 8.97 10.28
C MET A 87 -9.75 9.87 9.58
N ASP A 88 -8.86 9.26 8.83
CA ASP A 88 -7.96 9.94 7.89
C ASP A 88 -8.23 9.47 6.46
N ALA A 89 -8.28 10.41 5.51
CA ALA A 89 -8.51 10.09 4.11
C ALA A 89 -7.43 10.72 3.21
N ASN A 90 -6.98 9.96 2.23
CA ASN A 90 -6.13 10.41 1.15
C ASN A 90 -6.47 9.64 -0.15
N LEU A 91 -5.79 9.92 -1.24
CA LEU A 91 -6.10 9.30 -2.54
C LEU A 91 -5.94 7.76 -2.54
N LEU A 92 -5.07 7.20 -1.70
CA LEU A 92 -4.82 5.75 -1.64
C LEU A 92 -5.85 5.02 -0.78
N HIS A 93 -6.21 5.59 0.39
CA HIS A 93 -7.08 4.91 1.34
C HIS A 93 -7.81 5.87 2.28
N ILE A 94 -8.87 5.37 2.89
CA ILE A 94 -9.43 5.89 4.13
C ILE A 94 -9.05 4.92 5.25
N SER A 95 -8.63 5.45 6.39
CA SER A 95 -8.39 4.69 7.62
C SER A 95 -9.40 5.08 8.69
N TYR A 96 -9.83 4.09 9.46
CA TYR A 96 -10.73 4.24 10.61
C TYR A 96 -10.10 3.58 11.83
N GLU A 97 -10.05 4.29 12.95
CA GLU A 97 -9.55 3.76 14.23
C GLU A 97 -10.31 4.35 15.43
N GLY A 98 -10.16 3.74 16.59
CA GLY A 98 -10.76 4.22 17.85
C GLY A 98 -12.22 3.84 18.04
N GLY A 99 -12.79 4.24 19.16
CA GLY A 99 -14.20 3.98 19.51
C GLY A 99 -14.53 2.49 19.56
N LEU A 100 -15.55 2.07 18.82
CA LEU A 100 -15.99 0.66 18.76
C LEU A 100 -14.89 -0.29 18.26
N LEU A 101 -13.97 0.21 17.42
CA LEU A 101 -12.89 -0.59 16.83
C LEU A 101 -11.76 -0.92 17.80
N GLU A 102 -11.70 -0.27 18.98
CA GLU A 102 -10.69 -0.56 20.00
C GLU A 102 -10.80 -1.99 20.57
N ASP A 103 -12.02 -2.55 20.54
CA ASP A 103 -12.24 -3.97 20.83
C ASP A 103 -12.21 -4.76 19.49
N PRO A 104 -11.20 -5.61 19.27
CA PRO A 104 -11.08 -6.36 18.03
C PRO A 104 -12.17 -7.42 17.81
N TRP A 105 -13.00 -7.69 18.82
CA TRP A 105 -14.15 -8.60 18.70
C TRP A 105 -15.40 -7.93 18.10
N ASN A 106 -15.45 -6.60 18.09
CA ASN A 106 -16.58 -5.88 17.52
C ASN A 106 -16.48 -5.80 15.98
N GLU A 107 -17.58 -6.11 15.32
CA GLU A 107 -17.70 -5.93 13.86
C GLU A 107 -17.76 -4.44 13.51
N PRO A 108 -17.02 -4.00 12.44
CA PRO A 108 -17.16 -2.63 11.94
C PRO A 108 -18.57 -2.37 11.41
N GLU A 109 -19.18 -1.25 11.81
CA GLU A 109 -20.51 -0.88 11.34
C GLU A 109 -20.53 -0.57 9.85
N GLU A 110 -21.54 -1.04 9.10
CA GLU A 110 -21.67 -0.78 7.67
C GLU A 110 -21.71 0.73 7.36
N SER A 111 -22.32 1.52 8.23
CA SER A 111 -22.39 2.99 8.11
C SER A 111 -21.02 3.71 8.17
N MET A 112 -19.98 3.02 8.59
CA MET A 112 -18.62 3.56 8.68
C MET A 112 -17.99 3.73 7.29
N TRP A 113 -18.24 2.81 6.38
CA TRP A 113 -17.61 2.75 5.07
C TRP A 113 -18.12 3.85 4.14
N ARG A 114 -17.23 4.52 3.42
CA ARG A 114 -17.55 5.70 2.59
C ARG A 114 -17.27 5.52 1.11
N TRP A 115 -16.29 4.69 0.78
CA TRP A 115 -15.88 4.47 -0.61
C TRP A 115 -16.37 3.16 -1.18
N THR A 116 -16.78 2.24 -0.33
CA THR A 116 -17.14 0.89 -0.74
C THR A 116 -18.57 0.58 -0.30
N VAL A 117 -19.32 -0.03 -1.20
CA VAL A 117 -20.55 -0.73 -0.83
C VAL A 117 -20.23 -2.08 -0.20
N SER A 118 -21.15 -2.67 0.56
CA SER A 118 -20.95 -4.05 1.01
C SER A 118 -20.96 -5.02 -0.18
N PRO A 119 -20.24 -6.16 -0.10
CA PRO A 119 -20.30 -7.18 -1.15
C PRO A 119 -21.73 -7.64 -1.48
N GLU A 120 -22.63 -7.68 -0.48
CA GLU A 120 -24.04 -8.04 -0.64
C GLU A 120 -24.82 -7.02 -1.47
N GLN A 121 -24.46 -5.72 -1.35
CA GLN A 121 -25.11 -4.61 -2.08
C GLN A 121 -24.42 -4.31 -3.42
N ALA A 122 -23.27 -4.90 -3.68
CA ALA A 122 -22.57 -4.75 -4.95
C ALA A 122 -23.38 -5.36 -6.12
N PRO A 123 -23.19 -4.87 -7.37
CA PRO A 123 -23.92 -5.35 -8.54
C PRO A 123 -23.89 -6.87 -8.71
N ASP A 124 -25.00 -7.43 -9.18
CA ASP A 124 -25.08 -8.87 -9.51
C ASP A 124 -24.38 -9.21 -10.83
N GLU A 125 -24.13 -8.21 -11.67
CA GLU A 125 -23.35 -8.36 -12.90
C GLU A 125 -21.89 -7.99 -12.64
N PRO A 126 -20.91 -8.80 -13.10
CA PRO A 126 -19.50 -8.50 -12.94
C PRO A 126 -19.05 -7.32 -13.80
N THR A 127 -18.17 -6.50 -13.28
CA THR A 127 -17.48 -5.45 -14.03
C THR A 127 -16.14 -6.00 -14.56
N TYR A 128 -15.92 -5.86 -15.88
CA TYR A 128 -14.63 -6.17 -16.49
C TYR A 128 -13.87 -4.88 -16.76
N LEU A 129 -12.55 -4.91 -16.61
CA LEU A 129 -11.66 -3.81 -16.98
C LEU A 129 -10.32 -4.34 -17.43
N GLU A 130 -9.63 -3.56 -18.24
CA GLU A 130 -8.29 -3.82 -18.71
C GLU A 130 -7.34 -2.72 -18.23
N LEU A 131 -6.19 -3.12 -17.67
CA LEU A 131 -5.14 -2.20 -17.21
C LEU A 131 -3.91 -2.37 -18.06
N SER A 132 -3.43 -1.28 -18.67
CA SER A 132 -2.17 -1.27 -19.44
C SER A 132 -1.01 -0.78 -18.59
N PHE A 133 0.11 -1.47 -18.69
CA PHE A 133 1.32 -1.22 -17.93
C PHE A 133 2.49 -0.80 -18.82
N GLU A 134 3.23 0.21 -18.40
CA GLU A 134 4.51 0.63 -18.96
C GLU A 134 5.52 0.76 -17.80
N LYS A 135 6.56 -0.04 -17.81
CA LYS A 135 7.60 -0.10 -16.76
C LYS A 135 7.03 -0.22 -15.36
N GLY A 136 6.01 -1.08 -15.19
CA GLY A 136 5.33 -1.32 -13.93
C GLY A 136 4.24 -0.30 -13.56
N ASP A 137 4.17 0.85 -14.21
CA ASP A 137 3.14 1.86 -13.97
C ASP A 137 1.88 1.59 -14.80
N ILE A 138 0.71 1.77 -14.18
CA ILE A 138 -0.56 1.72 -14.91
C ILE A 138 -0.74 3.04 -15.64
N VAL A 139 -0.77 2.97 -16.98
CA VAL A 139 -0.85 4.13 -17.86
C VAL A 139 -2.21 4.29 -18.54
N ALA A 140 -3.02 3.24 -18.59
CA ALA A 140 -4.36 3.29 -19.18
C ALA A 140 -5.34 2.33 -18.47
N ILE A 141 -6.63 2.68 -18.55
CA ILE A 141 -7.77 1.85 -18.16
C ILE A 141 -8.68 1.76 -19.38
N ASP A 142 -8.98 0.54 -19.87
CA ASP A 142 -9.82 0.29 -21.05
C ASP A 142 -9.40 1.16 -22.27
N ASP A 143 -8.09 1.13 -22.59
CA ASP A 143 -7.43 1.91 -23.66
C ASP A 143 -7.40 3.44 -23.46
N GLU A 144 -8.04 3.99 -22.42
CA GLU A 144 -7.96 5.41 -22.09
C GLU A 144 -6.71 5.72 -21.28
N ARG A 145 -5.74 6.45 -21.88
CA ARG A 145 -4.53 6.92 -21.13
C ARG A 145 -4.91 7.97 -20.11
N LEU A 146 -4.42 7.76 -18.90
CA LEU A 146 -4.76 8.60 -17.74
C LEU A 146 -3.50 8.99 -16.97
N SER A 147 -3.55 10.14 -16.30
CA SER A 147 -2.52 10.48 -15.32
C SER A 147 -2.64 9.57 -14.06
N PRO A 148 -1.54 9.35 -13.30
CA PRO A 148 -1.57 8.46 -12.13
C PRO A 148 -2.68 8.78 -11.13
N GLY A 149 -2.91 10.07 -10.85
CA GLY A 149 -4.00 10.49 -9.96
C GLY A 149 -5.39 10.17 -10.50
N LYS A 150 -5.60 10.26 -11.83
CA LYS A 150 -6.87 9.88 -12.47
C LYS A 150 -7.06 8.36 -12.48
N VAL A 151 -5.99 7.57 -12.69
CA VAL A 151 -6.03 6.10 -12.55
C VAL A 151 -6.51 5.73 -11.14
N MET A 152 -5.88 6.27 -10.10
CA MET A 152 -6.27 6.01 -8.71
C MET A 152 -7.74 6.38 -8.43
N SER A 153 -8.15 7.59 -8.83
CA SER A 153 -9.52 8.05 -8.55
C SER A 153 -10.57 7.20 -9.29
N ARG A 154 -10.28 6.82 -10.53
CA ARG A 154 -11.20 5.98 -11.33
C ARG A 154 -11.30 4.56 -10.76
N LEU A 155 -10.18 3.96 -10.41
CA LEU A 155 -10.15 2.64 -9.79
C LEU A 155 -10.80 2.63 -8.40
N ASN A 156 -10.61 3.67 -7.59
CA ASN A 156 -11.30 3.78 -6.30
C ASN A 156 -12.82 3.72 -6.47
N ARG A 157 -13.36 4.43 -7.46
CA ARG A 157 -14.81 4.40 -7.74
C ARG A 157 -15.26 3.04 -8.24
N ILE A 158 -14.65 2.53 -9.33
CA ILE A 158 -15.06 1.27 -9.96
C ILE A 158 -14.96 0.10 -8.96
N ALA A 159 -13.86 0.00 -8.23
CA ALA A 159 -13.66 -1.08 -7.27
C ALA A 159 -14.56 -0.92 -6.03
N GLY A 160 -14.74 0.31 -5.55
CA GLY A 160 -15.63 0.60 -4.43
C GLY A 160 -17.08 0.25 -4.72
N ASP A 161 -17.58 0.57 -5.93
CA ASP A 161 -18.91 0.21 -6.40
C ASP A 161 -19.10 -1.33 -6.50
N ASN A 162 -18.02 -2.10 -6.62
CA ASN A 162 -18.01 -3.57 -6.61
C ASN A 162 -17.69 -4.18 -5.23
N GLY A 163 -17.68 -3.39 -4.16
CA GLY A 163 -17.46 -3.84 -2.79
C GLY A 163 -16.01 -4.23 -2.47
N ILE A 164 -15.04 -3.78 -3.27
CA ILE A 164 -13.63 -4.17 -3.16
C ILE A 164 -12.85 -3.18 -2.32
N GLY A 165 -11.95 -3.68 -1.47
CA GLY A 165 -10.91 -2.89 -0.82
C GLY A 165 -11.08 -2.65 0.66
N ARG A 166 -12.02 -3.32 1.34
CA ARG A 166 -12.14 -3.28 2.80
C ARG A 166 -11.11 -4.19 3.46
N LEU A 167 -10.40 -3.66 4.45
CA LEU A 167 -9.40 -4.37 5.23
C LEU A 167 -9.61 -4.10 6.72
N ASP A 168 -9.46 -5.12 7.55
CA ASP A 168 -9.42 -5.03 9.00
C ASP A 168 -8.09 -5.59 9.49
N ILE A 169 -7.27 -4.78 10.12
CA ILE A 169 -5.88 -5.12 10.44
C ILE A 169 -5.57 -4.74 11.88
N VAL A 170 -4.96 -5.67 12.61
CA VAL A 170 -4.30 -5.36 13.88
C VAL A 170 -2.81 -5.18 13.61
N GLU A 171 -2.38 -3.92 13.59
CA GLU A 171 -1.00 -3.53 13.30
C GLU A 171 -0.14 -3.42 14.57
N ASN A 172 1.17 -3.38 14.38
CA ASN A 172 2.14 -3.08 15.44
C ASN A 172 2.67 -1.66 15.20
N ARG A 173 2.24 -0.69 16.01
CA ARG A 173 2.75 0.67 15.92
C ARG A 173 4.25 0.71 16.20
N TYR A 174 4.96 1.59 15.53
CA TYR A 174 6.41 1.74 15.72
C TYR A 174 6.77 2.12 17.18
N VAL A 175 5.87 2.80 17.86
CA VAL A 175 5.97 3.14 19.29
C VAL A 175 5.71 1.94 20.23
N GLY A 176 5.50 0.73 19.72
CA GLY A 176 5.53 -0.53 20.45
C GLY A 176 4.20 -1.10 20.91
N MET A 177 3.05 -0.53 20.50
CA MET A 177 1.73 -1.04 20.85
C MET A 177 0.99 -1.62 19.66
N LYS A 178 0.07 -2.56 19.91
CA LYS A 178 -0.90 -3.03 18.90
C LYS A 178 -2.05 -2.04 18.77
N SER A 179 -2.52 -1.85 17.54
CA SER A 179 -3.68 -1.02 17.25
C SER A 179 -4.48 -1.64 16.11
N ARG A 180 -5.80 -1.67 16.23
CA ARG A 180 -6.68 -2.08 15.15
C ARG A 180 -7.02 -0.87 14.29
N GLY A 181 -6.93 -1.04 12.99
CA GLY A 181 -7.41 -0.10 11.98
C GLY A 181 -8.22 -0.81 10.91
N CYS A 182 -9.33 -0.20 10.51
CA CYS A 182 -10.09 -0.62 9.34
C CYS A 182 -9.78 0.35 8.20
N TYR A 183 -9.68 -0.18 6.98
CA TYR A 183 -9.23 0.60 5.82
C TYR A 183 -10.12 0.34 4.62
N GLU A 184 -10.30 1.38 3.80
CA GLU A 184 -10.80 1.25 2.44
C GLU A 184 -9.70 1.63 1.47
N THR A 185 -9.27 0.68 0.64
CA THR A 185 -8.24 0.88 -0.39
C THR A 185 -8.63 0.20 -1.70
N PRO A 186 -9.73 0.63 -2.35
CA PRO A 186 -10.26 -0.04 -3.53
C PRO A 186 -9.26 -0.09 -4.68
N ALA A 187 -8.72 1.08 -5.10
CA ALA A 187 -7.72 1.14 -6.15
C ALA A 187 -6.47 0.34 -5.81
N GLY A 188 -5.94 0.48 -4.59
CA GLY A 188 -4.74 -0.23 -4.16
C GLY A 188 -4.89 -1.75 -4.25
N THR A 189 -6.07 -2.28 -3.90
CA THR A 189 -6.37 -3.71 -4.00
C THR A 189 -6.36 -4.21 -5.45
N VAL A 190 -7.00 -3.47 -6.36
CA VAL A 190 -7.05 -3.80 -7.80
C VAL A 190 -5.66 -3.68 -8.43
N MET A 191 -4.95 -2.58 -8.15
CA MET A 191 -3.60 -2.31 -8.68
C MET A 191 -2.60 -3.38 -8.25
N LEU A 192 -2.58 -3.76 -6.96
CA LEU A 192 -1.70 -4.81 -6.46
C LEU A 192 -1.96 -6.15 -7.15
N LYS A 193 -3.23 -6.51 -7.32
CA LYS A 193 -3.62 -7.78 -7.98
C LYS A 193 -3.20 -7.80 -9.44
N ALA A 194 -3.42 -6.70 -10.16
CA ALA A 194 -3.06 -6.56 -11.57
C ALA A 194 -1.54 -6.52 -11.78
N HIS A 195 -0.82 -5.75 -10.94
CA HIS A 195 0.62 -5.63 -11.02
C HIS A 195 1.31 -6.98 -10.79
N ARG A 196 0.88 -7.76 -9.79
CA ARG A 196 1.37 -9.12 -9.58
C ARG A 196 1.09 -10.04 -10.77
N ALA A 197 -0.01 -9.82 -11.47
CA ALA A 197 -0.37 -10.62 -12.63
C ALA A 197 0.54 -10.35 -13.82
N ILE A 198 0.88 -9.09 -14.12
CA ILE A 198 1.81 -8.79 -15.21
C ILE A 198 3.25 -9.18 -14.85
N GLU A 199 3.70 -8.96 -13.62
CA GLU A 199 5.00 -9.41 -13.14
C GLU A 199 5.18 -10.92 -13.30
N SER A 200 4.12 -11.71 -13.14
CA SER A 200 4.20 -13.18 -13.22
C SER A 200 4.61 -13.71 -14.60
N ILE A 201 4.52 -12.90 -15.65
CA ILE A 201 4.94 -13.27 -17.02
C ILE A 201 6.10 -12.44 -17.54
N THR A 202 6.53 -11.39 -16.83
CA THR A 202 7.58 -10.46 -17.30
C THR A 202 8.81 -10.43 -16.40
N LEU A 203 8.74 -11.00 -15.19
CA LEU A 203 9.90 -11.12 -14.30
C LEU A 203 10.43 -12.55 -14.28
N ASP A 204 11.74 -12.67 -14.34
CA ASP A 204 12.42 -13.92 -14.02
C ASP A 204 12.14 -14.33 -12.57
N ARG A 205 12.11 -15.65 -12.33
CA ARG A 205 11.80 -16.25 -11.03
C ARG A 205 12.64 -15.67 -9.88
N GLU A 206 13.96 -15.61 -10.09
CA GLU A 206 14.88 -15.19 -9.03
C GLU A 206 14.77 -13.67 -8.78
N ALA A 207 14.55 -12.87 -9.83
CA ALA A 207 14.27 -11.44 -9.70
C ALA A 207 12.97 -11.17 -8.95
N ALA A 208 11.90 -11.94 -9.24
CA ALA A 208 10.63 -11.85 -8.55
C ALA A 208 10.77 -12.20 -7.06
N HIS A 209 11.49 -13.28 -6.72
CA HIS A 209 11.74 -13.69 -5.34
C HIS A 209 12.55 -12.63 -4.58
N LEU A 210 13.63 -12.11 -5.18
CA LEU A 210 14.44 -11.05 -4.56
C LEU A 210 13.60 -9.80 -4.27
N LYS A 211 12.73 -9.40 -5.20
CA LYS A 211 11.80 -8.28 -5.00
C LYS A 211 10.84 -8.58 -3.84
N ASP A 212 10.31 -9.79 -3.74
CA ASP A 212 9.41 -10.19 -2.67
C ASP A 212 10.08 -10.18 -1.29
N GLU A 213 11.35 -10.58 -1.20
CA GLU A 213 12.14 -10.48 0.04
C GLU A 213 12.35 -9.03 0.50
N LEU A 214 12.46 -8.09 -0.44
CA LEU A 214 12.61 -6.67 -0.13
C LEU A 214 11.32 -6.00 0.37
N MET A 215 10.16 -6.50 -0.04
CA MET A 215 8.87 -5.84 0.24
C MET A 215 8.60 -5.60 1.73
N PRO A 216 8.76 -6.56 2.65
CA PRO A 216 8.49 -6.31 4.07
C PRO A 216 9.42 -5.24 4.65
N ARG A 217 10.68 -5.23 4.23
CA ARG A 217 11.66 -4.24 4.68
C ARG A 217 11.33 -2.85 4.12
N TYR A 218 11.00 -2.76 2.84
CA TYR A 218 10.57 -1.51 2.21
C TYR A 218 9.31 -0.95 2.88
N ALA A 219 8.31 -1.80 3.12
CA ALA A 219 7.10 -1.43 3.83
C ALA A 219 7.39 -0.91 5.25
N SER A 220 8.31 -1.56 5.98
CA SER A 220 8.73 -1.13 7.31
C SER A 220 9.40 0.24 7.31
N LEU A 221 10.25 0.54 6.33
CA LEU A 221 10.87 1.86 6.19
C LEU A 221 9.82 2.95 5.99
N ILE A 222 8.85 2.72 5.10
CA ILE A 222 7.76 3.68 4.86
C ILE A 222 6.89 3.84 6.10
N TYR A 223 6.49 2.73 6.71
CA TYR A 223 5.62 2.72 7.88
C TYR A 223 6.25 3.45 9.07
N ASN A 224 7.56 3.27 9.28
CA ASN A 224 8.31 3.85 10.39
C ASN A 224 8.79 5.29 10.13
N GLY A 225 8.53 5.87 8.95
CA GLY A 225 8.84 7.27 8.65
C GLY A 225 10.18 7.51 7.95
N TYR A 226 10.90 6.47 7.51
CA TYR A 226 12.21 6.54 6.86
C TYR A 226 12.13 6.77 5.34
N TRP A 227 11.14 7.53 4.87
CA TRP A 227 10.99 7.82 3.43
C TRP A 227 12.23 8.47 2.82
N TRP A 228 12.92 9.34 3.56
CA TRP A 228 14.08 10.10 3.09
C TRP A 228 15.42 9.43 3.42
N SER A 229 15.40 8.17 3.87
CA SER A 229 16.63 7.45 4.21
C SER A 229 17.38 6.93 2.98
N PRO A 230 18.72 6.80 3.05
CA PRO A 230 19.54 6.26 1.96
C PRO A 230 19.12 4.84 1.56
N GLU A 231 18.83 3.97 2.54
CA GLU A 231 18.43 2.58 2.27
C GLU A 231 17.10 2.49 1.50
N ARG A 232 16.12 3.37 1.78
CA ARG A 232 14.89 3.42 1.01
C ARG A 232 15.19 3.81 -0.45
N THR A 233 16.09 4.77 -0.67
CA THR A 233 16.49 5.20 -2.02
C THR A 233 17.19 4.07 -2.78
N MET A 234 18.08 3.32 -2.12
CA MET A 234 18.73 2.15 -2.72
C MET A 234 17.73 1.07 -3.11
N MET A 235 16.79 0.75 -2.20
CA MET A 235 15.74 -0.25 -2.48
C MET A 235 14.81 0.21 -3.60
N GLN A 236 14.48 1.49 -3.67
CA GLN A 236 13.68 2.05 -4.76
C GLN A 236 14.38 1.84 -6.11
N ALA A 237 15.68 2.12 -6.19
CA ALA A 237 16.43 1.92 -7.43
C ALA A 237 16.44 0.44 -7.88
N MET A 238 16.51 -0.52 -6.93
CA MET A 238 16.38 -1.95 -7.26
C MET A 238 14.97 -2.28 -7.77
N ILE A 239 13.94 -1.74 -7.12
CA ILE A 239 12.55 -1.94 -7.55
C ILE A 239 12.35 -1.34 -8.94
N ASP A 240 12.76 -0.10 -9.17
CA ASP A 240 12.63 0.57 -10.47
C ASP A 240 13.35 -0.22 -11.59
N GLN A 241 14.55 -0.76 -11.30
CA GLN A 241 15.28 -1.60 -12.25
C GLN A 241 14.50 -2.88 -12.60
N SER A 242 13.82 -3.50 -11.62
CA SER A 242 13.01 -4.71 -11.86
C SER A 242 11.78 -4.43 -12.72
N GLN A 243 11.33 -3.17 -12.79
CA GLN A 243 10.11 -2.80 -13.51
C GLN A 243 10.33 -2.45 -15.00
N VAL A 244 11.58 -2.32 -15.44
CA VAL A 244 11.90 -1.91 -16.83
C VAL A 244 11.20 -2.77 -17.89
N THR A 245 11.09 -4.07 -17.64
CA THR A 245 10.43 -5.07 -18.52
C THR A 245 8.98 -5.39 -18.13
N VAL A 246 8.42 -4.70 -17.15
CA VAL A 246 7.02 -4.94 -16.73
C VAL A 246 6.09 -4.11 -17.60
N ASN A 247 5.88 -4.57 -18.84
CA ASN A 247 5.05 -3.93 -19.85
C ASN A 247 3.99 -4.92 -20.35
N GLY A 248 2.77 -4.43 -20.62
CA GLY A 248 1.70 -5.28 -21.14
C GLY A 248 0.34 -4.91 -20.61
N ARG A 249 -0.58 -5.87 -20.64
CA ARG A 249 -1.98 -5.66 -20.25
C ARG A 249 -2.47 -6.75 -19.32
N VAL A 250 -3.36 -6.38 -18.40
CA VAL A 250 -4.04 -7.33 -17.50
C VAL A 250 -5.55 -7.08 -17.56
N ARG A 251 -6.29 -8.12 -17.81
CA ARG A 251 -7.76 -8.10 -17.77
C ARG A 251 -8.26 -8.65 -16.44
N LEU A 252 -9.14 -7.89 -15.81
CA LEU A 252 -9.70 -8.18 -14.50
C LEU A 252 -11.21 -8.32 -14.55
N LYS A 253 -11.74 -9.20 -13.71
CA LYS A 253 -13.15 -9.32 -13.37
C LYS A 253 -13.33 -8.88 -11.92
N LEU A 254 -14.15 -7.87 -11.71
CA LEU A 254 -14.55 -7.34 -10.40
C LEU A 254 -15.94 -7.84 -10.08
N TYR A 255 -16.13 -8.48 -8.94
CA TYR A 255 -17.42 -9.01 -8.57
C TYR A 255 -17.54 -9.24 -7.07
N LYS A 256 -18.51 -8.58 -6.43
CA LYS A 256 -18.89 -8.78 -5.02
C LYS A 256 -17.69 -8.92 -4.07
N GLY A 257 -16.87 -7.86 -4.00
CA GLY A 257 -15.70 -7.80 -3.12
C GLY A 257 -14.43 -8.49 -3.65
N ASN A 258 -14.51 -9.17 -4.80
CA ASN A 258 -13.39 -9.94 -5.34
C ASN A 258 -12.81 -9.33 -6.62
N VAL A 259 -11.48 -9.45 -6.76
CA VAL A 259 -10.73 -9.15 -7.97
C VAL A 259 -10.16 -10.45 -8.52
N THR A 260 -10.57 -10.83 -9.72
CA THR A 260 -10.09 -12.02 -10.41
C THR A 260 -9.32 -11.62 -11.66
N VAL A 261 -8.10 -12.11 -11.83
CA VAL A 261 -7.36 -11.98 -13.08
C VAL A 261 -7.92 -12.96 -14.09
N VAL A 262 -8.37 -12.46 -15.25
CA VAL A 262 -8.97 -13.28 -16.32
C VAL A 262 -8.14 -13.27 -17.60
N GLY A 263 -7.07 -12.48 -17.66
CA GLY A 263 -6.11 -12.48 -18.76
C GLY A 263 -4.91 -11.61 -18.44
N ARG A 264 -3.78 -11.92 -19.07
CA ARG A 264 -2.55 -11.13 -19.03
C ARG A 264 -1.76 -11.38 -20.29
N GLU A 265 -1.15 -10.35 -20.82
CA GLU A 265 -0.29 -10.45 -21.99
C GLU A 265 0.79 -9.39 -21.98
N SER A 266 1.91 -9.72 -22.61
CA SER A 266 2.97 -8.78 -22.94
C SER A 266 3.51 -9.15 -24.31
N ALA A 267 3.48 -8.19 -25.23
CA ALA A 267 3.87 -8.44 -26.62
C ALA A 267 5.41 -8.58 -26.81
N THR A 268 6.19 -7.93 -25.92
CA THR A 268 7.64 -7.79 -26.09
C THR A 268 8.46 -8.34 -24.93
N ASP A 269 7.88 -8.40 -23.74
CA ASP A 269 8.63 -8.69 -22.50
C ASP A 269 8.17 -9.97 -21.79
N SER A 270 7.26 -10.75 -22.40
CA SER A 270 6.81 -12.03 -21.84
C SER A 270 7.95 -13.04 -21.78
N LEU A 271 8.14 -13.62 -20.61
CA LEU A 271 8.98 -14.81 -20.38
C LEU A 271 8.15 -16.11 -20.43
N PHE A 272 6.83 -16.00 -20.58
CA PHE A 272 5.97 -17.14 -20.79
C PHE A 272 6.02 -17.52 -22.27
N ASP A 273 6.60 -18.68 -22.53
CA ASP A 273 6.72 -19.27 -23.86
C ASP A 273 5.82 -20.52 -23.90
N ASP A 274 4.73 -20.41 -24.64
CA ASP A 274 3.73 -21.48 -24.77
C ASP A 274 4.24 -22.68 -25.56
N SER A 275 5.26 -22.50 -26.43
CA SER A 275 5.91 -23.59 -27.14
C SER A 275 6.72 -24.49 -26.20
N ILE A 276 7.25 -23.93 -25.10
CA ILE A 276 8.01 -24.69 -24.08
C ILE A 276 7.09 -25.18 -22.95
N ALA A 277 6.10 -24.37 -22.59
CA ALA A 277 5.20 -24.64 -21.48
C ALA A 277 4.00 -25.53 -21.85
N THR A 278 3.98 -26.11 -23.04
CA THR A 278 2.90 -26.96 -23.54
C THR A 278 3.02 -28.39 -23.01
N PHE A 279 1.89 -29.10 -22.93
CA PHE A 279 1.82 -30.55 -22.75
C PHE A 279 1.66 -31.28 -24.07
N GLU A 280 1.52 -30.54 -25.18
CA GLU A 280 1.48 -31.09 -26.53
C GLU A 280 2.91 -31.44 -27.02
N GLU A 281 3.00 -32.01 -28.20
CA GLU A 281 4.27 -32.33 -28.82
C GLU A 281 5.03 -31.01 -29.12
N ASP A 282 6.20 -30.84 -28.51
CA ASP A 282 7.09 -29.74 -28.79
C ASP A 282 8.11 -30.13 -29.89
N ASP A 283 8.52 -29.20 -30.72
CA ASP A 283 9.49 -29.41 -31.79
C ASP A 283 10.95 -29.54 -31.24
N GLY A 284 11.13 -30.02 -30.02
CA GLY A 284 12.43 -30.22 -29.38
C GLY A 284 12.98 -29.01 -28.67
N ALA A 285 12.13 -28.07 -28.30
CA ALA A 285 12.51 -26.88 -27.52
C ALA A 285 13.03 -27.23 -26.10
N TYR A 286 12.63 -28.41 -25.56
CA TYR A 286 13.04 -28.91 -24.25
C TYR A 286 13.24 -30.43 -24.26
N ASP A 287 14.44 -30.91 -23.88
CA ASP A 287 14.68 -32.36 -23.70
C ASP A 287 14.31 -32.75 -22.24
N GLN A 288 13.20 -33.49 -22.11
CA GLN A 288 12.72 -33.97 -20.81
C GLN A 288 13.73 -34.87 -20.09
N LYS A 289 14.71 -35.49 -20.79
CA LYS A 289 15.74 -36.33 -20.17
C LYS A 289 16.71 -35.53 -19.30
N ASP A 290 16.91 -34.24 -19.58
CA ASP A 290 17.80 -33.39 -18.81
C ASP A 290 17.32 -33.23 -17.36
N ALA A 291 15.99 -33.32 -17.13
CA ALA A 291 15.41 -33.27 -15.81
C ALA A 291 15.90 -34.41 -14.90
N GLU A 292 16.17 -35.63 -15.45
CA GLU A 292 16.64 -36.76 -14.63
C GLU A 292 17.99 -36.46 -13.97
N GLY A 293 18.94 -35.90 -14.71
CA GLY A 293 20.28 -35.53 -14.20
C GLY A 293 20.19 -34.44 -13.14
N PHE A 294 19.43 -33.42 -13.41
CA PHE A 294 19.17 -32.32 -12.47
C PHE A 294 18.55 -32.83 -11.15
N ILE A 295 17.53 -33.66 -11.23
CA ILE A 295 16.85 -34.24 -10.05
C ILE A 295 17.82 -35.12 -9.24
N LYS A 296 18.62 -35.97 -9.90
CA LYS A 296 19.62 -36.84 -9.23
C LYS A 296 20.62 -36.04 -8.43
N LEU A 297 21.17 -34.95 -9.00
CA LEU A 297 22.13 -34.08 -8.32
C LEU A 297 21.48 -33.37 -7.14
N ASN A 298 20.31 -32.76 -7.32
CA ASN A 298 19.60 -32.09 -6.23
C ASN A 298 19.16 -33.06 -5.11
N ALA A 299 18.91 -34.32 -5.43
CA ALA A 299 18.55 -35.33 -4.44
C ALA A 299 19.73 -35.82 -3.60
N LEU A 300 20.99 -35.52 -3.93
CA LEU A 300 22.15 -36.04 -3.18
C LEU A 300 22.09 -35.65 -1.71
N ARG A 301 21.83 -34.38 -1.40
CA ARG A 301 21.73 -33.87 -0.02
C ARG A 301 20.63 -34.60 0.78
N LEU A 302 19.51 -34.89 0.15
CA LEU A 302 18.38 -35.60 0.78
C LEU A 302 18.72 -37.06 1.05
N ARG A 303 19.37 -37.75 0.09
CA ARG A 303 19.83 -39.14 0.22
C ARG A 303 20.88 -39.29 1.34
N ILE A 304 21.82 -38.29 1.43
CA ILE A 304 22.82 -38.30 2.50
C ILE A 304 22.17 -38.09 3.87
N ALA A 305 21.23 -37.14 3.97
CA ALA A 305 20.51 -36.87 5.21
C ALA A 305 19.66 -38.10 5.66
N ALA A 306 19.01 -38.77 4.73
CA ALA A 306 18.19 -39.96 5.03
C ALA A 306 18.99 -41.18 5.56
N LYS A 307 20.30 -41.23 5.25
CA LYS A 307 21.18 -42.30 5.79
C LYS A 307 21.55 -42.11 7.27
N ARG A 308 21.22 -40.95 7.87
CA ARG A 308 21.47 -40.68 9.29
C ARG A 308 20.32 -41.10 10.21
N LYS A 309 19.22 -41.59 9.62
CA LYS A 309 18.10 -42.22 10.34
C LYS A 309 18.34 -43.70 10.48
#